data_d75f9a9da37d80274c4e38d5310fef91
#
_entry.id   d75f9a9da37d80274c4e38d5310fef91
#
_cell.length_a   1.000
_cell.length_b   1.000
_cell.length_c   1.000
_cell.angle_alpha   90.00
_cell.angle_beta   90.00
_cell.angle_gamma   90.00
#
_symmetry.space_group_name_H-M   'P 1'
#
loop_
_entity.id
_entity.type
_entity.pdbx_description
1 polymer ?
#
loop_
_entity_poly.entity_id
_entity_poly.type
_entity_poly.pdbx_seq_one_letter_code
_entity_poly.pdbx_strand_id
1 'polypeptide(L)' 'MNGILNVYKEPGFTSHDVVAKLRGICKQKKIGHTGTLDPEASGVLPVCLGNATKLCDL' A
#
# COMPACT_ATOMS: atom_id res chain seq x y z
N MET A 1 -4.26 9.45 9.36
CA MET A 1 -4.50 8.03 9.70
C MET A 1 -3.18 7.33 9.89
N ASN A 2 -3.06 6.54 10.92
CA ASN A 2 -1.85 5.77 11.23
C ASN A 2 -2.22 4.31 11.41
N GLY A 3 -1.34 3.41 10.95
CA GLY A 3 -1.55 1.99 11.14
C GLY A 3 -1.25 1.19 9.88
N ILE A 4 -1.60 -0.08 9.89
CA ILE A 4 -1.39 -0.98 8.76
C ILE A 4 -2.75 -1.41 8.23
N LEU A 5 -2.91 -1.30 6.92
CA LEU A 5 -4.12 -1.69 6.22
C LEU A 5 -3.78 -2.80 5.23
N ASN A 6 -4.50 -3.91 5.32
CA ASN A 6 -4.35 -4.99 4.34
C ASN A 6 -5.26 -4.73 3.15
N VAL A 7 -4.67 -4.59 1.98
CA VAL A 7 -5.40 -4.30 0.76
C VAL A 7 -5.27 -5.46 -0.21
N TYR A 8 -6.38 -5.93 -0.74
CA TYR A 8 -6.36 -6.94 -1.79
C TYR A 8 -6.01 -6.28 -3.12
N LYS A 9 -4.94 -6.77 -3.74
CA LYS A 9 -4.49 -6.28 -5.05
C LYS A 9 -4.96 -7.25 -6.13
N GLU A 10 -5.67 -6.75 -7.10
CA GLU A 10 -6.08 -7.52 -8.27
C GLU A 10 -4.99 -7.52 -9.34
N PRO A 11 -4.99 -8.55 -10.23
CA PRO A 11 -4.07 -8.56 -11.37
C PRO A 11 -4.27 -7.31 -12.23
N GLY A 12 -3.20 -6.80 -12.78
CA GLY A 12 -3.23 -5.61 -13.63
C GLY A 12 -2.87 -4.32 -12.91
N PHE A 13 -2.89 -4.34 -11.56
CA PHE A 13 -2.46 -3.19 -10.76
C PHE A 13 -1.07 -3.42 -10.22
N THR A 14 -0.25 -2.38 -10.22
CA THR A 14 1.04 -2.41 -9.52
C THR A 14 0.83 -2.02 -8.06
N SER A 15 1.82 -2.33 -7.21
CA SER A 15 1.78 -1.86 -5.83
C SER A 15 1.76 -0.34 -5.76
N HIS A 16 2.45 0.34 -6.68
CA HIS A 16 2.41 1.80 -6.79
C HIS A 16 1.02 2.32 -7.12
N ASP A 17 0.29 1.62 -8.00
CA ASP A 17 -1.08 2.01 -8.35
C ASP A 17 -1.98 1.97 -7.12
N VAL A 18 -1.83 0.93 -6.29
CA VAL A 18 -2.59 0.78 -5.06
C VAL A 18 -2.29 1.94 -4.11
N VAL A 19 -1.01 2.26 -3.92
CA VAL A 19 -0.59 3.35 -3.03
C VAL A 19 -1.12 4.69 -3.53
N ALA A 20 -1.02 4.95 -4.83
CA ALA A 20 -1.50 6.20 -5.42
C ALA A 20 -3.00 6.38 -5.19
N LYS A 21 -3.77 5.30 -5.37
CA LYS A 21 -5.21 5.33 -5.15
C LYS A 21 -5.54 5.59 -3.69
N LEU A 22 -4.82 4.98 -2.77
CA LEU A 22 -5.02 5.18 -1.35
C LEU A 22 -4.67 6.58 -0.89
N ARG A 23 -3.66 7.21 -1.50
CA ARG A 23 -3.33 8.61 -1.21
C ARG A 23 -4.51 9.51 -1.51
N GLY A 24 -5.22 9.24 -2.60
CA GLY A 24 -6.43 9.99 -2.94
C GLY A 24 -7.58 9.72 -1.97
N ILE A 25 -7.79 8.46 -1.60
CA ILE A 25 -8.89 8.07 -0.72
C ILE A 25 -8.68 8.59 0.70
N CYS A 26 -7.49 8.38 1.23
CA CYS A 26 -7.15 8.77 2.61
C CYS A 26 -6.73 10.23 2.73
N LYS A 27 -6.51 10.90 1.61
CA LYS A 27 -6.08 12.30 1.54
C LYS A 27 -4.82 12.55 2.38
N GLN A 28 -3.88 11.62 2.31
CA GLN A 28 -2.59 11.77 2.98
C GLN A 28 -1.48 11.23 2.08
N LYS A 29 -0.28 11.83 2.21
CA LYS A 29 0.87 11.46 1.38
C LYS A 29 1.72 10.37 1.99
N LYS A 30 1.75 10.27 3.31
CA LYS A 30 2.64 9.34 4.00
C LYS A 30 2.04 7.95 4.03
N ILE A 31 2.23 7.23 2.93
CA ILE A 31 1.75 5.86 2.73
C ILE A 31 2.88 5.05 2.09
N GLY A 32 3.14 3.87 2.62
CA GLY A 32 4.10 2.93 2.08
C GLY A 32 3.52 1.52 2.03
N HIS A 33 4.28 0.57 1.51
CA HIS A 33 3.88 -0.83 1.49
C HIS A 33 5.07 -1.73 1.80
N THR A 34 4.78 -2.93 2.32
CA THR A 34 5.80 -3.87 2.82
C THR A 34 6.22 -4.84 1.72
N GLY A 35 6.43 -4.58 0.63
CA GLY A 35 6.81 -5.50 -0.43
C GLY A 35 6.12 -5.14 -1.71
N THR A 36 6.47 -5.88 -2.74
CA THR A 36 5.95 -5.62 -4.06
C THR A 36 5.41 -6.91 -4.64
N LEU A 37 4.16 -6.88 -5.07
CA LEU A 37 3.58 -7.96 -5.85
C LEU A 37 3.76 -7.64 -7.32
N ASP A 38 4.03 -8.66 -8.13
CA ASP A 38 4.09 -8.50 -9.58
C ASP A 38 2.77 -7.92 -10.10
N PRO A 39 2.79 -7.11 -11.18
CA PRO A 39 1.55 -6.52 -11.70
C PRO A 39 0.48 -7.55 -12.02
N GLU A 40 0.87 -8.73 -12.46
CA GLU A 40 -0.08 -9.79 -12.82
C GLU A 40 -0.48 -10.67 -11.62
N ALA A 41 0.18 -10.49 -10.49
CA ALA A 41 -0.14 -11.25 -9.28
C ALA A 41 -1.32 -10.64 -8.55
N SER A 42 -2.05 -11.49 -7.84
CA SER A 42 -3.09 -11.05 -6.91
C SER A 42 -2.70 -11.46 -5.50
N GLY A 43 -3.27 -10.78 -4.52
CA GLY A 43 -3.00 -11.13 -3.12
C GLY A 43 -3.15 -9.93 -2.21
N VAL A 44 -2.88 -10.16 -0.93
CA VAL A 44 -2.97 -9.14 0.09
C VAL A 44 -1.67 -8.33 0.12
N LEU A 45 -1.79 -7.03 0.00
CA LEU A 45 -0.68 -6.09 0.10
C LEU A 45 -0.82 -5.31 1.40
N PRO A 46 0.04 -5.52 2.39
CA PRO A 46 0.03 -4.70 3.59
C PRO A 46 0.51 -3.30 3.28
N VAL A 47 -0.28 -2.31 3.63
CA VAL A 47 0.01 -0.89 3.38
C VAL A 47 0.18 -0.19 4.72
N CYS A 48 1.26 0.55 4.87
CA CYS A 48 1.57 1.29 6.09
C CYS A 48 1.14 2.74 5.93
N LEU A 49 0.39 3.25 6.91
CA LEU A 49 -0.16 4.60 6.88
C LEU A 49 0.48 5.47 7.96
N GLY A 50 0.85 6.69 7.60
CA GLY A 50 1.37 7.65 8.56
C GLY A 50 2.63 7.16 9.26
N ASN A 51 2.63 7.17 10.59
CA ASN A 51 3.79 6.77 11.38
C ASN A 51 4.20 5.31 11.18
N ALA A 52 3.27 4.46 10.73
CA ALA A 52 3.57 3.05 10.47
C ALA A 52 4.46 2.86 9.24
N THR A 53 4.66 3.88 8.42
CA THR A 53 5.57 3.78 7.26
C THR A 53 6.99 3.45 7.68
N LYS A 54 7.37 3.77 8.90
CA LYS A 54 8.69 3.41 9.44
C LYS A 54 8.87 1.90 9.52
N LEU A 55 7.79 1.16 9.71
CA LEU A 55 7.84 -0.30 9.77
C LEU A 55 8.02 -0.91 8.39
N CYS A 56 7.57 -0.22 7.36
CA CYS A 56 7.71 -0.69 5.98
C CYS A 56 9.13 -0.54 5.44
N ASP A 57 9.94 0.29 6.06
CA ASP A 57 11.32 0.53 5.63
C ASP A 57 12.31 -0.50 6.18
N LEU A 58 11.85 -1.45 6.94
CA LEU A 58 12.71 -2.47 7.57
C LEU A 58 13.03 -3.63 6.62
#